data_92f71d55decd4264302666838b4da740
#
_entry.id   92f71d55decd4264302666838b4da740
#
_cell.length_a   1.000
_cell.length_b   1.000
_cell.length_c   1.000
_cell.angle_alpha   90.00
_cell.angle_beta   90.00
_cell.angle_gamma   90.00
#
_symmetry.space_group_name_H-M   'P 1'
#
loop_
_entity.id
_entity.type
_entity.pdbx_description
1 polymer ?
#
loop_
_entity_poly.entity_id
_entity_poly.type
_entity_poly.pdbx_seq_one_letter_code
_entity_poly.pdbx_strand_id
1 'polypeptide(L)'
;FVLVCDGPLTPVLDETIQTIDREWPGVLQVLRLPVCSGIARALAAGVEACRNEWIARMDSDDIACLDRCEKQLRRYAEEAVGKSLGKKAEQGKLGFLSGKIAEFAAAEVPEQENVDNLNAPDRGEIGSGMNGKLFPPGRITGIRSLPCQYKEILTFARKRNPMNHMAVMMRRSAVLAVGNYHPVPGAEDYELWVRLLQAGYKAENLSDILVYARTDNGMIKRRGGLSYARAALNLQKTFFKSGFLNRREYLRNCVIRVTASLIPASVRGILYQKKLRGTLSEDA
;
A
#
# COMPACT_ATOMS: atom_id res chain seq x y z
N PHE A 1 -12.05 -12.27 5.42
CA PHE A 1 -10.68 -11.80 5.12
C PHE A 1 -9.89 -12.95 4.51
N VAL A 2 -9.01 -12.64 3.52
CA VAL A 2 -8.04 -13.60 2.99
C VAL A 2 -6.67 -13.23 3.56
N LEU A 3 -6.12 -14.11 4.39
CA LEU A 3 -4.78 -13.98 4.97
C LEU A 3 -3.83 -14.92 4.24
N VAL A 4 -2.81 -14.38 3.59
CA VAL A 4 -1.81 -15.17 2.87
C VAL A 4 -0.53 -15.27 3.69
N CYS A 5 -0.16 -16.48 4.06
CA CYS A 5 1.08 -16.79 4.74
C CYS A 5 2.14 -17.19 3.70
N ASP A 6 3.13 -16.33 3.47
CA ASP A 6 4.17 -16.56 2.46
C ASP A 6 5.31 -17.42 3.04
N GLY A 7 5.06 -18.72 3.12
CA GLY A 7 5.95 -19.71 3.70
C GLY A 7 5.60 -20.08 5.15
N PRO A 8 6.46 -20.90 5.81
CA PRO A 8 6.29 -21.27 7.20
C PRO A 8 6.29 -20.07 8.14
N LEU A 9 5.39 -20.07 9.11
CA LEU A 9 5.28 -19.03 10.12
C LEU A 9 6.00 -19.44 11.41
N THR A 10 6.27 -18.47 12.27
CA THR A 10 6.71 -18.75 13.65
C THR A 10 5.54 -19.29 14.47
N PRO A 11 5.79 -20.09 15.54
CA PRO A 11 4.72 -20.58 16.40
C PRO A 11 3.81 -19.48 16.96
N VAL A 12 4.38 -18.31 17.30
CA VAL A 12 3.63 -17.16 17.81
C VAL A 12 2.63 -16.62 16.77
N LEU A 13 3.04 -16.50 15.50
CA LEU A 13 2.14 -16.07 14.43
C LEU A 13 1.04 -17.10 14.15
N ASP A 14 1.36 -18.40 14.21
CA ASP A 14 0.37 -19.46 14.07
C ASP A 14 -0.67 -19.44 15.20
N GLU A 15 -0.23 -19.24 16.43
CA GLU A 15 -1.11 -19.10 17.60
C GLU A 15 -2.00 -17.85 17.48
N THR A 16 -1.44 -16.73 17.01
CA THR A 16 -2.21 -15.51 16.77
C THR A 16 -3.32 -15.75 15.75
N ILE A 17 -3.02 -16.41 14.64
CA ILE A 17 -4.02 -16.76 13.61
C ILE A 17 -5.11 -17.66 14.20
N GLN A 18 -4.74 -18.70 14.96
CA GLN A 18 -5.69 -19.60 15.61
C GLN A 18 -6.58 -18.87 16.62
N THR A 19 -6.04 -17.91 17.33
CA THR A 19 -6.79 -17.10 18.29
C THR A 19 -7.83 -16.24 17.58
N ILE A 20 -7.46 -15.55 16.49
CA ILE A 20 -8.38 -14.76 15.69
C ILE A 20 -9.48 -15.64 15.08
N ASP A 21 -9.14 -16.83 14.57
CA ASP A 21 -10.14 -17.75 13.97
C ASP A 21 -11.12 -18.29 15.01
N ARG A 22 -10.67 -18.50 16.25
CA ARG A 22 -11.55 -18.89 17.38
C ARG A 22 -12.45 -17.75 17.84
N GLU A 23 -11.94 -16.51 17.90
CA GLU A 23 -12.72 -15.33 18.31
C GLU A 23 -13.74 -14.92 17.23
N TRP A 24 -13.39 -15.14 15.95
CA TRP A 24 -14.20 -14.72 14.79
C TRP A 24 -14.37 -15.88 13.79
N PRO A 25 -15.12 -16.93 14.12
CA PRO A 25 -15.24 -18.11 13.27
C PRO A 25 -15.74 -17.79 11.87
N GLY A 26 -15.06 -18.33 10.86
CA GLY A 26 -15.44 -18.18 9.45
C GLY A 26 -15.14 -16.81 8.83
N VAL A 27 -14.52 -15.89 9.57
CA VAL A 27 -14.11 -14.58 9.07
C VAL A 27 -12.78 -14.67 8.30
N LEU A 28 -11.86 -15.53 8.74
CA LEU A 28 -10.57 -15.76 8.09
C LEU A 28 -10.63 -16.90 7.08
N GLN A 29 -10.09 -16.64 5.89
CA GLN A 29 -9.63 -17.66 4.96
C GLN A 29 -8.10 -17.61 4.95
N VAL A 30 -7.45 -18.57 5.58
CA VAL A 30 -5.99 -18.64 5.66
C VAL A 30 -5.44 -19.44 4.48
N LEU A 31 -4.63 -18.78 3.64
CA LEU A 31 -3.93 -19.40 2.52
C LEU A 31 -2.44 -19.55 2.87
N ARG A 32 -1.97 -20.80 3.04
CA ARG A 32 -0.59 -21.09 3.38
C ARG A 32 0.19 -21.51 2.14
N LEU A 33 1.20 -20.72 1.78
CA LEU A 33 2.14 -21.09 0.73
C LEU A 33 3.22 -22.01 1.31
N PRO A 34 3.65 -23.07 0.60
CA PRO A 34 4.57 -24.03 1.15
C PRO A 34 5.99 -23.48 1.37
N VAL A 35 6.36 -22.46 0.59
CA VAL A 35 7.67 -21.80 0.64
C VAL A 35 7.51 -20.28 0.52
N CYS A 36 8.47 -19.55 1.05
CA CYS A 36 8.53 -18.11 0.88
C CYS A 36 8.75 -17.77 -0.61
N SER A 37 7.71 -17.27 -1.24
CA SER A 37 7.65 -17.02 -2.69
C SER A 37 7.81 -15.54 -3.04
N GLY A 38 7.80 -14.68 -2.03
CA GLY A 38 7.89 -13.24 -2.11
C GLY A 38 6.53 -12.56 -2.28
N ILE A 39 6.48 -11.31 -1.85
CA ILE A 39 5.26 -10.52 -1.70
C ILE A 39 4.35 -10.51 -2.95
N ALA A 40 4.92 -10.41 -4.14
CA ALA A 40 4.13 -10.36 -5.38
C ALA A 40 3.33 -11.66 -5.62
N ARG A 41 3.93 -12.82 -5.36
CA ARG A 41 3.25 -14.12 -5.49
C ARG A 41 2.22 -14.32 -4.39
N ALA A 42 2.52 -13.92 -3.17
CA ALA A 42 1.56 -13.96 -2.07
C ALA A 42 0.34 -13.07 -2.37
N LEU A 43 0.55 -11.84 -2.87
CA LEU A 43 -0.52 -10.94 -3.28
C LEU A 43 -1.33 -11.52 -4.45
N ALA A 44 -0.67 -12.10 -5.45
CA ALA A 44 -1.37 -12.73 -6.58
C ALA A 44 -2.28 -13.88 -6.11
N ALA A 45 -1.78 -14.76 -5.25
CA ALA A 45 -2.56 -15.84 -4.67
C ALA A 45 -3.74 -15.31 -3.82
N GLY A 46 -3.51 -14.22 -3.08
CA GLY A 46 -4.57 -13.54 -2.31
C GLY A 46 -5.68 -12.99 -3.20
N VAL A 47 -5.35 -12.34 -4.32
CA VAL A 47 -6.33 -11.84 -5.29
C VAL A 47 -7.15 -12.99 -5.90
N GLU A 48 -6.51 -14.11 -6.22
CA GLU A 48 -7.20 -15.30 -6.76
C GLU A 48 -8.16 -15.91 -5.76
N ALA A 49 -7.77 -15.97 -4.48
CA ALA A 49 -8.57 -16.50 -3.39
C ALA A 49 -9.74 -15.60 -2.97
N CYS A 50 -9.69 -14.30 -3.25
CA CYS A 50 -10.78 -13.38 -2.98
C CYS A 50 -12.02 -13.74 -3.83
N ARG A 51 -13.22 -13.71 -3.20
CA ARG A 51 -14.49 -14.07 -3.86
C ARG A 51 -15.20 -12.86 -4.43
N ASN A 52 -15.05 -11.69 -3.81
CA ASN A 52 -15.79 -10.48 -4.13
C ASN A 52 -15.06 -9.65 -5.19
N GLU A 53 -15.84 -8.80 -5.88
CA GLU A 53 -15.30 -7.88 -6.90
C GLU A 53 -14.40 -6.80 -6.30
N TRP A 54 -14.69 -6.36 -5.08
CA TRP A 54 -13.91 -5.34 -4.41
C TRP A 54 -12.93 -5.97 -3.43
N ILE A 55 -11.65 -5.67 -3.62
CA ILE A 55 -10.56 -6.13 -2.77
C ILE A 55 -9.97 -4.92 -2.07
N ALA A 56 -10.08 -4.85 -0.75
CA ALA A 56 -9.36 -3.90 0.09
C ALA A 56 -8.04 -4.55 0.54
N ARG A 57 -6.92 -4.09 -0.02
CA ARG A 57 -5.59 -4.58 0.34
C ARG A 57 -5.13 -3.91 1.63
N MET A 58 -4.44 -4.68 2.50
CA MET A 58 -3.88 -4.19 3.74
C MET A 58 -2.57 -4.91 4.07
N ASP A 59 -1.64 -4.21 4.72
CA ASP A 59 -0.49 -4.83 5.39
C ASP A 59 -0.91 -5.29 6.79
N SER A 60 -0.33 -6.39 7.28
CA SER A 60 -0.68 -6.99 8.57
C SER A 60 -0.17 -6.19 9.77
N ASP A 61 0.76 -5.27 9.56
CA ASP A 61 1.35 -4.39 10.58
C ASP A 61 0.78 -2.97 10.57
N ASP A 62 -0.18 -2.69 9.68
CA ASP A 62 -0.86 -1.40 9.55
C ASP A 62 -2.24 -1.40 10.24
N ILE A 63 -2.82 -0.22 10.47
CA ILE A 63 -4.14 -0.05 11.08
C ILE A 63 -5.06 0.69 10.11
N ALA A 64 -6.18 0.06 9.72
CA ALA A 64 -7.19 0.69 8.89
C ALA A 64 -8.08 1.65 9.71
N CYS A 65 -8.43 2.81 9.15
CA CYS A 65 -9.52 3.61 9.70
C CYS A 65 -10.83 2.82 9.63
N LEU A 66 -11.67 2.93 10.65
CA LEU A 66 -12.93 2.16 10.77
C LEU A 66 -13.87 2.37 9.58
N ASP A 67 -13.91 3.58 9.06
CA ASP A 67 -14.77 4.00 7.94
C ASP A 67 -14.11 3.85 6.55
N ARG A 68 -12.89 3.27 6.49
CA ARG A 68 -12.12 3.13 5.25
C ARG A 68 -12.92 2.46 4.14
N CYS A 69 -13.43 1.28 4.40
CA CYS A 69 -14.14 0.49 3.37
C CYS A 69 -15.44 1.20 2.95
N GLU A 70 -16.16 1.80 3.88
CA GLU A 70 -17.37 2.58 3.59
C GLU A 70 -17.07 3.74 2.63
N LYS A 71 -16.07 4.56 2.93
CA LYS A 71 -15.67 5.68 2.08
C LYS A 71 -15.27 5.24 0.67
N GLN A 72 -14.49 4.17 0.59
CA GLN A 72 -14.05 3.63 -0.69
C GLN A 72 -15.20 3.05 -1.51
N LEU A 73 -16.10 2.27 -0.90
CA LEU A 73 -17.28 1.71 -1.57
C LEU A 73 -18.27 2.78 -1.98
N ARG A 74 -18.49 3.81 -1.13
CA ARG A 74 -19.34 4.96 -1.48
C ARG A 74 -18.85 5.63 -2.75
N ARG A 75 -17.54 5.85 -2.89
CA ARG A 75 -16.97 6.46 -4.10
C ARG A 75 -17.20 5.62 -5.35
N TYR A 76 -17.12 4.30 -5.26
CA TYR A 76 -17.46 3.40 -6.36
C TYR A 76 -18.94 3.44 -6.71
N ALA A 77 -19.82 3.53 -5.70
CA ALA A 77 -21.26 3.65 -5.93
C ALA A 77 -21.63 4.97 -6.63
N GLU A 78 -21.02 6.09 -6.24
CA GLU A 78 -21.19 7.39 -6.87
C GLU A 78 -20.78 7.37 -8.35
N GLU A 79 -19.68 6.68 -8.70
CA GLU A 79 -19.27 6.49 -10.09
C GLU A 79 -20.34 5.74 -10.91
N ALA A 80 -20.89 4.68 -10.31
CA ALA A 80 -21.91 3.87 -10.96
C ALA A 80 -23.20 4.69 -11.22
N VAL A 81 -23.66 5.44 -10.22
CA VAL A 81 -24.86 6.30 -10.31
C VAL A 81 -24.62 7.44 -11.32
N GLY A 82 -23.45 8.10 -11.30
CA GLY A 82 -23.12 9.15 -12.26
C GLY A 82 -23.19 8.69 -13.71
N LYS A 83 -22.81 7.43 -13.99
CA LYS A 83 -22.94 6.82 -15.33
C LYS A 83 -24.40 6.58 -15.72
N SER A 84 -25.24 6.13 -14.80
CA SER A 84 -26.66 5.88 -15.08
C SER A 84 -27.44 7.18 -15.35
N LEU A 85 -27.00 8.30 -14.79
CA LEU A 85 -27.59 9.63 -15.00
C LEU A 85 -27.08 10.36 -16.26
N GLY A 86 -26.36 9.68 -17.15
CA GLY A 86 -25.93 10.24 -18.44
C GLY A 86 -24.85 11.34 -18.31
N LYS A 87 -24.26 11.54 -17.13
CA LYS A 87 -23.06 12.39 -17.03
C LYS A 87 -22.00 11.78 -17.93
N LYS A 88 -21.50 12.55 -18.92
CA LYS A 88 -20.41 12.12 -19.82
C LYS A 88 -19.30 11.54 -18.95
N ALA A 89 -19.29 10.21 -18.79
CA ALA A 89 -18.21 9.53 -18.10
C ALA A 89 -16.95 9.83 -18.91
N GLU A 90 -15.96 10.47 -18.31
CA GLU A 90 -14.62 10.40 -18.89
C GLU A 90 -14.35 8.94 -19.23
N GLN A 91 -13.80 8.66 -20.41
CA GLN A 91 -13.56 7.29 -20.87
C GLN A 91 -12.83 6.47 -19.81
N GLY A 92 -13.32 5.26 -19.51
CA GLY A 92 -12.74 4.30 -18.58
C GLY A 92 -13.55 4.07 -17.30
N LYS A 93 -13.44 2.87 -16.75
CA LYS A 93 -14.08 2.43 -15.50
C LYS A 93 -13.09 2.61 -14.35
N LEU A 94 -13.56 3.12 -13.20
CA LEU A 94 -12.71 3.20 -12.00
C LEU A 94 -12.30 1.77 -11.60
N GLY A 95 -11.01 1.47 -11.73
CA GLY A 95 -10.43 0.16 -11.49
C GLY A 95 -9.86 0.01 -10.09
N PHE A 96 -9.26 1.09 -9.58
CA PHE A 96 -8.62 1.09 -8.28
C PHE A 96 -8.59 2.50 -7.68
N LEU A 97 -8.67 2.55 -6.36
CA LEU A 97 -8.58 3.80 -5.61
C LEU A 97 -7.82 3.59 -4.31
N SER A 98 -7.21 4.65 -3.83
CA SER A 98 -6.48 4.68 -2.57
C SER A 98 -6.86 5.97 -1.80
N GLY A 99 -6.05 6.38 -0.86
CA GLY A 99 -6.18 7.64 -0.13
C GLY A 99 -4.90 8.00 0.60
N LYS A 100 -4.97 9.00 1.48
CA LYS A 100 -3.83 9.37 2.31
C LYS A 100 -3.55 8.27 3.33
N ILE A 101 -2.29 8.21 3.75
CA ILE A 101 -1.87 7.43 4.90
C ILE A 101 -1.21 8.34 5.93
N ALA A 102 -1.41 8.06 7.21
CA ALA A 102 -0.65 8.65 8.30
C ALA A 102 0.41 7.64 8.74
N GLU A 103 1.67 8.03 8.68
CA GLU A 103 2.78 7.19 9.09
C GLU A 103 2.98 7.33 10.61
N PHE A 104 3.11 6.21 11.33
CA PHE A 104 3.40 6.22 12.76
C PHE A 104 4.62 5.36 13.10
N ALA A 105 5.37 5.80 14.10
CA ALA A 105 6.40 4.96 14.70
C ALA A 105 5.81 4.31 15.96
N ALA A 106 6.09 3.03 16.16
CA ALA A 106 5.76 2.38 17.45
C ALA A 106 6.44 3.16 18.58
N ALA A 107 5.77 3.30 19.73
CA ALA A 107 6.43 3.78 20.93
C ALA A 107 7.64 2.88 21.20
N GLU A 108 8.80 3.48 21.48
CA GLU A 108 9.94 2.71 21.98
C GLU A 108 9.51 2.10 23.32
N VAL A 109 9.35 0.78 23.35
CA VAL A 109 9.21 0.07 24.61
C VAL A 109 10.58 0.18 25.28
N PRO A 110 10.70 0.77 26.48
CA PRO A 110 11.98 0.81 27.17
C PRO A 110 12.49 -0.63 27.37
N GLU A 111 13.75 -0.90 27.00
CA GLU A 111 14.38 -2.22 27.10
C GLU A 111 14.55 -2.78 28.54
N GLN A 112 13.91 -2.19 29.55
CA GLN A 112 14.02 -2.58 30.94
C GLN A 112 12.66 -2.73 31.62
N GLU A 113 12.01 -3.86 31.37
CA GLU A 113 11.22 -4.50 32.41
C GLU A 113 11.24 -6.03 32.21
N ASN A 114 11.61 -6.71 33.29
CA ASN A 114 11.82 -8.15 33.47
C ASN A 114 10.85 -9.03 32.67
N VAL A 115 11.42 -10.03 31.99
CA VAL A 115 10.76 -11.04 31.15
C VAL A 115 9.87 -12.02 31.97
N ASP A 116 9.68 -11.81 33.27
CA ASP A 116 9.00 -12.75 34.16
C ASP A 116 7.48 -12.53 34.32
N ASN A 117 6.88 -11.58 33.57
CA ASN A 117 5.42 -11.32 33.63
C ASN A 117 4.73 -11.36 32.27
N LEU A 118 5.11 -12.27 31.36
CA LEU A 118 4.45 -12.47 30.08
C LEU A 118 3.16 -13.33 30.20
N ASN A 119 2.28 -13.02 31.15
CA ASN A 119 0.96 -13.66 31.26
C ASN A 119 -0.22 -12.77 30.88
N ALA A 120 0.02 -11.67 30.18
CA ALA A 120 -1.03 -11.02 29.39
C ALA A 120 -0.34 -10.38 28.17
N PRO A 121 -0.84 -10.54 26.92
CA PRO A 121 -0.43 -9.66 25.87
C PRO A 121 -0.87 -8.25 26.33
N ASP A 122 0.10 -7.36 26.49
CA ASP A 122 -0.18 -5.95 26.57
C ASP A 122 -0.90 -5.60 25.25
N ARG A 123 -2.22 -5.65 25.33
CA ARG A 123 -3.11 -5.08 24.32
C ARG A 123 -2.88 -3.59 24.46
N GLY A 124 -1.83 -3.08 23.82
CA GLY A 124 -1.62 -1.66 23.72
C GLY A 124 -2.97 -1.07 23.38
N GLU A 125 -3.59 -0.42 24.35
CA GLU A 125 -4.96 0.08 24.24
C GLU A 125 -5.02 0.91 22.99
N ILE A 126 -5.70 0.38 21.97
CA ILE A 126 -6.07 1.16 20.79
C ILE A 126 -6.99 2.23 21.37
N GLY A 127 -6.43 3.42 21.66
CA GLY A 127 -7.13 4.48 22.29
C GLY A 127 -8.37 4.83 21.49
N SER A 128 -9.55 4.47 21.99
CA SER A 128 -10.80 5.00 21.49
C SER A 128 -10.89 6.46 21.94
N GLY A 129 -10.47 7.37 21.05
CA GLY A 129 -10.70 8.80 21.24
C GLY A 129 -12.19 9.07 21.39
N MET A 130 -12.56 10.19 22.01
CA MET A 130 -13.94 10.63 22.36
C MET A 130 -14.96 10.56 21.20
N ASN A 131 -14.55 10.24 19.97
CA ASN A 131 -15.40 10.14 18.76
C ASN A 131 -15.30 8.78 18.05
N GLY A 132 -14.90 7.69 18.73
CA GLY A 132 -14.80 6.36 18.10
C GLY A 132 -13.70 6.24 17.03
N LYS A 133 -12.78 7.19 16.95
CA LYS A 133 -11.62 7.10 16.05
C LYS A 133 -10.56 6.20 16.68
N LEU A 134 -10.15 5.18 15.94
CA LEU A 134 -8.99 4.37 16.27
C LEU A 134 -7.74 5.22 16.05
N PHE A 135 -6.92 5.40 17.08
CA PHE A 135 -5.61 6.03 16.95
C PHE A 135 -4.51 4.96 17.03
N PRO A 136 -3.43 5.07 16.23
CA PRO A 136 -2.34 4.13 16.33
C PRO A 136 -1.61 4.27 17.68
N PRO A 137 -1.09 3.17 18.23
CA PRO A 137 -0.19 3.23 19.37
C PRO A 137 1.12 3.87 18.93
N GLY A 138 1.35 5.13 19.25
CA GLY A 138 2.58 5.82 18.92
C GLY A 138 2.38 7.18 18.24
N ARG A 139 3.51 7.84 17.95
CA ARG A 139 3.52 9.19 17.38
C ARG A 139 3.34 9.16 15.88
N ILE A 140 2.43 9.99 15.34
CA ILE A 140 2.35 10.28 13.91
C ILE A 140 3.62 11.02 13.47
N THR A 141 4.33 10.44 12.51
CA THR A 141 5.60 10.96 11.99
C THR A 141 5.46 11.70 10.67
N GLY A 142 4.33 11.54 9.98
CA GLY A 142 4.04 12.24 8.74
C GLY A 142 2.76 11.77 8.07
N ILE A 143 2.26 12.58 7.13
CA ILE A 143 1.13 12.23 6.27
C ILE A 143 1.63 12.14 4.83
N ARG A 144 1.35 11.03 4.17
CA ARG A 144 1.65 10.86 2.76
C ARG A 144 0.39 11.10 1.93
N SER A 145 0.39 12.23 1.21
CA SER A 145 -0.62 12.61 0.24
C SER A 145 -0.11 12.36 -1.18
N LEU A 146 -1.01 11.93 -2.05
CA LEU A 146 -0.75 11.70 -3.47
C LEU A 146 -1.81 12.42 -4.30
N PRO A 147 -1.57 12.68 -5.61
CA PRO A 147 -2.55 13.33 -6.46
C PRO A 147 -3.90 12.60 -6.43
N CYS A 148 -4.99 13.36 -6.33
CA CYS A 148 -6.34 12.80 -6.19
C CYS A 148 -6.99 12.48 -7.55
N GLN A 149 -6.81 13.36 -8.53
CA GLN A 149 -7.52 13.28 -9.80
C GLN A 149 -6.81 12.41 -10.83
N TYR A 150 -7.57 11.68 -11.64
CA TYR A 150 -7.05 10.73 -12.62
C TYR A 150 -5.95 11.30 -13.53
N LYS A 151 -6.15 12.51 -14.09
CA LYS A 151 -5.16 13.14 -14.98
C LYS A 151 -3.83 13.43 -14.28
N GLU A 152 -3.91 13.86 -13.03
CA GLU A 152 -2.74 14.12 -12.19
C GLU A 152 -2.05 12.80 -11.81
N ILE A 153 -2.84 11.78 -11.44
CA ILE A 153 -2.36 10.43 -11.16
C ILE A 153 -1.58 9.87 -12.35
N LEU A 154 -2.14 9.97 -13.56
CA LEU A 154 -1.50 9.50 -14.79
C LEU A 154 -0.17 10.21 -15.05
N THR A 155 -0.13 11.54 -14.86
CA THR A 155 1.08 12.34 -15.00
C THR A 155 2.12 11.99 -13.94
N PHE A 156 1.67 11.78 -12.71
CA PHE A 156 2.53 11.40 -11.59
C PHE A 156 3.07 9.97 -11.74
N ALA A 157 2.24 9.04 -12.23
CA ALA A 157 2.62 7.66 -12.52
C ALA A 157 3.77 7.54 -13.53
N ARG A 158 3.97 8.52 -14.41
CA ARG A 158 5.13 8.58 -15.31
C ARG A 158 6.45 8.90 -14.60
N LYS A 159 6.40 9.28 -13.34
CA LYS A 159 7.58 9.68 -12.53
C LYS A 159 7.81 8.74 -11.34
N ARG A 160 6.73 8.32 -10.68
CA ARG A 160 6.77 7.55 -9.43
C ARG A 160 5.43 6.89 -9.12
N ASN A 161 5.44 5.93 -8.17
CA ASN A 161 4.25 5.22 -7.73
C ASN A 161 3.14 6.20 -7.27
N PRO A 162 1.96 6.16 -7.90
CA PRO A 162 0.88 7.12 -7.66
C PRO A 162 -0.09 6.71 -6.56
N MET A 163 0.06 5.52 -5.95
CA MET A 163 -0.86 4.98 -4.96
C MET A 163 -0.15 4.62 -3.67
N ASN A 164 -0.87 4.66 -2.56
CA ASN A 164 -0.47 4.08 -1.28
C ASN A 164 -0.98 2.64 -1.23
N HIS A 165 -0.11 1.67 -1.46
CA HIS A 165 -0.48 0.27 -1.67
C HIS A 165 -1.33 -0.31 -0.52
N MET A 166 -0.96 -0.03 0.74
CA MET A 166 -1.68 -0.48 1.93
C MET A 166 -3.11 0.08 2.05
N ALA A 167 -3.41 1.15 1.32
CA ALA A 167 -4.72 1.80 1.35
C ALA A 167 -5.54 1.55 0.07
N VAL A 168 -5.06 0.71 -0.84
CA VAL A 168 -5.77 0.47 -2.12
C VAL A 168 -6.99 -0.42 -1.93
N MET A 169 -8.11 0.01 -2.56
CA MET A 169 -9.22 -0.85 -2.91
C MET A 169 -9.29 -0.96 -4.43
N MET A 170 -9.44 -2.18 -4.96
CA MET A 170 -9.34 -2.44 -6.40
C MET A 170 -10.38 -3.44 -6.86
N ARG A 171 -10.74 -3.36 -8.14
CA ARG A 171 -11.59 -4.37 -8.79
C ARG A 171 -10.80 -5.64 -9.05
N ARG A 172 -11.27 -6.75 -8.51
CA ARG A 172 -10.69 -8.07 -8.74
C ARG A 172 -10.62 -8.41 -10.23
N SER A 173 -11.72 -8.20 -10.95
CA SER A 173 -11.80 -8.45 -12.38
C SER A 173 -10.79 -7.63 -13.18
N ALA A 174 -10.53 -6.36 -12.80
CA ALA A 174 -9.55 -5.51 -13.45
C ALA A 174 -8.11 -6.01 -13.23
N VAL A 175 -7.78 -6.40 -11.99
CA VAL A 175 -6.46 -6.92 -11.64
C VAL A 175 -6.17 -8.22 -12.39
N LEU A 176 -7.14 -9.14 -12.42
CA LEU A 176 -7.00 -10.41 -13.15
C LEU A 176 -6.90 -10.20 -14.67
N ALA A 177 -7.68 -9.27 -15.23
CA ALA A 177 -7.67 -8.97 -16.67
C ALA A 177 -6.30 -8.47 -17.17
N VAL A 178 -5.52 -7.80 -16.31
CA VAL A 178 -4.16 -7.35 -16.65
C VAL A 178 -3.06 -8.32 -16.22
N GLY A 179 -3.41 -9.54 -15.77
CA GLY A 179 -2.46 -10.61 -15.43
C GLY A 179 -1.98 -10.62 -13.97
N ASN A 180 -2.74 -10.00 -13.05
CA ASN A 180 -2.48 -10.04 -11.61
C ASN A 180 -1.13 -9.39 -11.21
N TYR A 181 -0.59 -9.63 -10.01
CA TYR A 181 0.72 -9.13 -9.58
C TYR A 181 1.85 -9.89 -10.25
N HIS A 182 2.84 -9.16 -10.76
CA HIS A 182 4.07 -9.72 -11.30
C HIS A 182 5.22 -9.62 -10.29
N PRO A 183 6.16 -10.58 -10.29
CA PRO A 183 7.30 -10.58 -9.37
C PRO A 183 8.36 -9.54 -9.79
N VAL A 184 8.04 -8.27 -9.58
CA VAL A 184 8.95 -7.14 -9.81
C VAL A 184 9.52 -6.68 -8.47
N PRO A 185 10.79 -6.94 -8.16
CA PRO A 185 11.34 -6.68 -6.84
C PRO A 185 11.15 -5.24 -6.36
N GLY A 186 10.37 -5.06 -5.29
CA GLY A 186 10.11 -3.77 -4.63
C GLY A 186 9.33 -2.75 -5.45
N ALA A 187 8.61 -3.20 -6.47
CA ALA A 187 7.77 -2.35 -7.31
C ALA A 187 6.61 -3.12 -7.98
N GLU A 188 6.21 -4.24 -7.41
CA GLU A 188 5.11 -5.10 -7.84
C GLU A 188 3.78 -4.35 -7.93
N ASP A 189 3.55 -3.43 -7.00
CA ASP A 189 2.40 -2.57 -6.94
C ASP A 189 2.43 -1.49 -8.05
N TYR A 190 3.54 -0.80 -8.20
CA TYR A 190 3.69 0.25 -9.20
C TYR A 190 3.58 -0.31 -10.62
N GLU A 191 4.14 -1.48 -10.86
CA GLU A 191 4.05 -2.17 -12.15
C GLU A 191 2.60 -2.54 -12.48
N LEU A 192 1.84 -3.05 -11.48
CA LEU A 192 0.43 -3.35 -11.63
C LEU A 192 -0.40 -2.09 -11.93
N TRP A 193 -0.17 -0.99 -11.23
CA TRP A 193 -0.87 0.28 -11.50
C TRP A 193 -0.65 0.77 -12.91
N VAL A 194 0.56 0.67 -13.43
CA VAL A 194 0.87 1.08 -14.81
C VAL A 194 0.12 0.21 -15.82
N ARG A 195 0.05 -1.11 -15.63
CA ARG A 195 -0.73 -2.00 -16.51
C ARG A 195 -2.23 -1.67 -16.47
N LEU A 196 -2.78 -1.43 -15.29
CA LEU A 196 -4.19 -1.04 -15.15
C LEU A 196 -4.47 0.29 -15.87
N LEU A 197 -3.60 1.30 -15.71
CA LEU A 197 -3.73 2.59 -16.39
C LEU A 197 -3.62 2.43 -17.93
N GLN A 198 -2.70 1.60 -18.42
CA GLN A 198 -2.56 1.31 -19.85
C GLN A 198 -3.74 0.52 -20.43
N ALA A 199 -4.39 -0.32 -19.63
CA ALA A 199 -5.62 -1.02 -19.99
C ALA A 199 -6.86 -0.12 -19.96
N GLY A 200 -6.70 1.19 -19.66
CA GLY A 200 -7.79 2.17 -19.66
C GLY A 200 -8.61 2.23 -18.37
N TYR A 201 -8.18 1.54 -17.30
CA TYR A 201 -8.80 1.71 -16.00
C TYR A 201 -8.39 3.05 -15.38
N LYS A 202 -9.35 3.71 -14.72
CA LYS A 202 -9.10 4.93 -13.96
C LYS A 202 -8.63 4.62 -12.55
N ALA A 203 -7.89 5.57 -12.00
CA ALA A 203 -7.46 5.59 -10.62
C ALA A 203 -7.89 6.87 -9.93
N GLU A 204 -8.09 6.81 -8.62
CA GLU A 204 -8.39 7.96 -7.78
C GLU A 204 -7.73 7.80 -6.40
N ASN A 205 -7.32 8.90 -5.77
CA ASN A 205 -6.95 8.93 -4.36
C ASN A 205 -7.95 9.83 -3.62
N LEU A 206 -8.55 9.28 -2.55
CA LEU A 206 -9.39 10.06 -1.64
C LEU A 206 -8.53 11.03 -0.83
N SER A 207 -9.13 12.15 -0.45
CA SER A 207 -8.47 13.16 0.41
C SER A 207 -8.38 12.74 1.88
N ASP A 208 -9.06 11.66 2.25
CA ASP A 208 -9.11 11.13 3.60
C ASP A 208 -7.87 10.29 3.94
N ILE A 209 -7.51 10.28 5.22
CA ILE A 209 -6.60 9.30 5.77
C ILE A 209 -7.38 7.99 5.91
N LEU A 210 -6.91 6.94 5.24
CA LEU A 210 -7.56 5.62 5.22
C LEU A 210 -6.84 4.57 6.05
N VAL A 211 -5.53 4.76 6.24
CA VAL A 211 -4.66 3.80 6.93
C VAL A 211 -3.61 4.55 7.74
N TYR A 212 -3.38 4.07 8.95
CA TYR A 212 -2.19 4.38 9.72
C TYR A 212 -1.13 3.32 9.39
N ALA A 213 -0.06 3.76 8.72
CA ALA A 213 1.00 2.88 8.27
C ALA A 213 2.17 2.87 9.26
N ARG A 214 2.55 1.68 9.72
CA ARG A 214 3.71 1.51 10.58
C ARG A 214 4.98 1.78 9.79
N THR A 215 5.85 2.64 10.32
CA THR A 215 7.14 2.93 9.70
C THR A 215 8.27 2.46 10.59
N ASP A 216 9.18 1.69 10.00
CA ASP A 216 10.45 1.31 10.60
C ASP A 216 11.62 2.06 9.94
N ASN A 217 12.74 2.14 10.66
CA ASN A 217 13.98 2.73 10.14
C ASN A 217 14.63 1.87 9.01
N GLY A 218 14.16 0.63 8.81
CA GLY A 218 14.68 -0.30 7.81
C GLY A 218 14.25 0.03 6.38
N MET A 219 13.11 0.70 6.19
CA MET A 219 12.57 1.03 4.86
C MET A 219 13.54 1.90 4.03
N ILE A 220 14.19 2.87 4.66
CA ILE A 220 15.15 3.78 4.00
C ILE A 220 16.43 3.02 3.62
N LYS A 221 16.89 2.12 4.47
CA LYS A 221 18.09 1.28 4.22
C LYS A 221 17.87 0.35 3.03
N ARG A 222 16.70 -0.29 2.91
CA ARG A 222 16.36 -1.22 1.82
C ARG A 222 16.27 -0.57 0.43
N ARG A 223 16.11 0.75 0.34
CA ARG A 223 15.97 1.51 -0.92
C ARG A 223 17.29 2.07 -1.47
N GLY A 224 18.41 1.39 -1.28
CA GLY A 224 19.72 1.82 -1.76
C GLY A 224 20.58 0.69 -2.30
N GLY A 225 21.72 1.08 -2.91
CA GLY A 225 22.70 0.15 -3.46
C GLY A 225 22.47 -0.23 -4.93
N LEU A 226 23.44 -0.96 -5.49
CA LEU A 226 23.46 -1.31 -6.92
C LEU A 226 22.32 -2.25 -7.33
N SER A 227 21.93 -3.19 -6.47
CA SER A 227 20.81 -4.10 -6.73
C SER A 227 19.48 -3.35 -6.86
N TYR A 228 19.23 -2.39 -5.97
CA TYR A 228 18.06 -1.52 -6.03
C TYR A 228 18.07 -0.64 -7.29
N ALA A 229 19.24 -0.05 -7.63
CA ALA A 229 19.40 0.72 -8.86
C ALA A 229 19.07 -0.12 -10.10
N ARG A 230 19.59 -1.36 -10.18
CA ARG A 230 19.33 -2.27 -11.30
C ARG A 230 17.84 -2.62 -11.40
N ALA A 231 17.18 -2.95 -10.29
CA ALA A 231 15.74 -3.23 -10.26
C ALA A 231 14.93 -2.01 -10.73
N ALA A 232 15.28 -0.82 -10.25
CA ALA A 232 14.63 0.42 -10.66
C ALA A 232 14.82 0.71 -12.17
N LEU A 233 16.01 0.49 -12.73
CA LEU A 233 16.28 0.65 -14.16
C LEU A 233 15.50 -0.36 -15.01
N ASN A 234 15.42 -1.62 -14.57
CA ASN A 234 14.64 -2.65 -15.25
C ASN A 234 13.16 -2.28 -15.31
N LEU A 235 12.60 -1.76 -14.20
CA LEU A 235 11.22 -1.26 -14.17
C LEU A 235 11.01 -0.12 -15.19
N GLN A 236 11.92 0.89 -15.24
CA GLN A 236 11.82 1.98 -16.21
C GLN A 236 11.91 1.46 -17.65
N LYS A 237 12.75 0.46 -17.91
CA LYS A 237 12.86 -0.20 -19.22
C LYS A 237 11.56 -0.91 -19.60
N THR A 238 10.90 -1.58 -18.65
CA THR A 238 9.58 -2.20 -18.85
C THR A 238 8.54 -1.15 -19.24
N PHE A 239 8.46 -0.04 -18.50
CA PHE A 239 7.53 1.05 -18.80
C PHE A 239 7.81 1.74 -20.15
N PHE A 240 9.06 1.86 -20.54
CA PHE A 240 9.42 2.37 -21.86
C PHE A 240 9.04 1.41 -22.98
N LYS A 241 9.32 0.11 -22.82
CA LYS A 241 8.97 -0.94 -23.80
C LYS A 241 7.45 -1.09 -23.97
N SER A 242 6.67 -0.92 -22.91
CA SER A 242 5.20 -0.94 -22.96
C SER A 242 4.59 0.33 -23.59
N GLY A 243 5.40 1.34 -23.93
CA GLY A 243 4.91 2.62 -24.45
C GLY A 243 4.33 3.56 -23.38
N PHE A 244 4.39 3.20 -22.08
CA PHE A 244 3.92 4.06 -21.01
C PHE A 244 4.78 5.32 -20.85
N LEU A 245 6.10 5.20 -21.03
CA LEU A 245 7.04 6.31 -21.00
C LEU A 245 7.55 6.64 -22.40
N ASN A 246 7.67 7.91 -22.71
CA ASN A 246 8.43 8.34 -23.86
C ASN A 246 9.96 8.33 -23.58
N ARG A 247 10.77 8.51 -24.63
CA ARG A 247 12.25 8.44 -24.52
C ARG A 247 12.82 9.45 -23.52
N ARG A 248 12.29 10.68 -23.50
CA ARG A 248 12.76 11.74 -22.59
C ARG A 248 12.43 11.40 -21.13
N GLU A 249 11.20 10.94 -20.87
CA GLU A 249 10.77 10.51 -19.55
C GLU A 249 11.60 9.33 -19.04
N TYR A 250 11.82 8.33 -19.90
CA TYR A 250 12.65 7.18 -19.58
C TYR A 250 14.07 7.59 -19.17
N LEU A 251 14.79 8.37 -20.00
CA LEU A 251 16.15 8.81 -19.70
C LEU A 251 16.21 9.63 -18.41
N ARG A 252 15.31 10.62 -18.25
CA ARG A 252 15.23 11.42 -17.02
C ARG A 252 15.03 10.54 -15.78
N ASN A 253 14.10 9.60 -15.83
CA ASN A 253 13.80 8.72 -14.71
C ASN A 253 14.99 7.81 -14.38
N CYS A 254 15.68 7.27 -15.38
CA CYS A 254 16.88 6.47 -15.17
C CYS A 254 17.97 7.27 -14.43
N VAL A 255 18.25 8.50 -14.85
CA VAL A 255 19.21 9.37 -14.18
C VAL A 255 18.82 9.62 -12.73
N ILE A 256 17.57 10.02 -12.48
CA ILE A 256 17.07 10.29 -11.11
C ILE A 256 17.16 9.05 -10.23
N ARG A 257 16.82 7.85 -10.75
CA ARG A 257 16.84 6.61 -9.97
C ARG A 257 18.26 6.17 -9.63
N VAL A 258 19.19 6.28 -10.57
CA VAL A 258 20.60 5.94 -10.33
C VAL A 258 21.19 6.91 -9.30
N THR A 259 21.05 8.21 -9.50
CA THR A 259 21.59 9.20 -8.55
C THR A 259 21.01 9.03 -7.14
N ALA A 260 19.68 8.83 -7.02
CA ALA A 260 19.05 8.60 -5.73
C ALA A 260 19.52 7.30 -5.03
N SER A 261 19.88 6.28 -5.79
CA SER A 261 20.38 5.00 -5.24
C SER A 261 21.82 5.08 -4.75
N LEU A 262 22.61 6.01 -5.29
CA LEU A 262 24.01 6.23 -4.91
C LEU A 262 24.18 7.19 -3.71
N ILE A 263 23.13 7.93 -3.36
CA ILE A 263 23.14 8.83 -2.19
C ILE A 263 23.22 7.99 -0.89
N PRO A 264 24.12 8.33 0.06
CA PRO A 264 24.20 7.66 1.36
C PRO A 264 22.86 7.66 2.10
N ALA A 265 22.57 6.60 2.88
CA ALA A 265 21.28 6.42 3.54
C ALA A 265 20.90 7.59 4.47
N SER A 266 21.88 8.22 5.15
CA SER A 266 21.70 9.38 6.01
C SER A 266 21.13 10.59 5.27
N VAL A 267 21.73 10.94 4.13
CA VAL A 267 21.30 12.07 3.30
C VAL A 267 19.98 11.76 2.60
N ARG A 268 19.78 10.50 2.20
CA ARG A 268 18.53 10.03 1.58
C ARG A 268 17.34 10.18 2.53
N GLY A 269 17.52 9.88 3.83
CA GLY A 269 16.50 10.07 4.86
C GLY A 269 16.00 11.52 4.94
N ILE A 270 16.94 12.47 4.99
CA ILE A 270 16.63 13.92 5.05
C ILE A 270 15.85 14.37 3.80
N LEU A 271 16.29 13.94 2.61
CA LEU A 271 15.63 14.28 1.35
C LEU A 271 14.22 13.65 1.25
N TYR A 272 14.05 12.47 1.80
CA TYR A 272 12.77 11.77 1.83
C TYR A 272 11.76 12.50 2.73
N GLN A 273 12.19 12.94 3.90
CA GLN A 273 11.37 13.72 4.84
C GLN A 273 10.95 15.07 4.23
N LYS A 274 11.89 15.81 3.64
CA LYS A 274 11.61 17.16 3.08
C LYS A 274 10.76 17.17 1.82
N LYS A 275 10.85 16.14 0.96
CA LYS A 275 10.17 16.13 -0.36
C LYS A 275 8.87 15.33 -0.41
N LEU A 276 8.59 14.47 0.54
CA LEU A 276 7.52 13.48 0.46
C LEU A 276 6.50 13.56 1.59
N ARG A 277 6.81 14.30 2.64
CA ARG A 277 5.94 14.48 3.79
C ARG A 277 5.54 15.95 3.86
N GLY A 278 4.24 16.22 3.77
CA GLY A 278 3.71 17.53 4.16
C GLY A 278 4.02 17.76 5.64
N THR A 279 4.36 18.98 6.00
CA THR A 279 4.38 19.42 7.40
C THR A 279 3.01 19.14 8.00
N LEU A 280 3.00 18.53 9.19
CA LEU A 280 1.79 18.49 10.03
C LEU A 280 1.40 19.95 10.27
N SER A 281 0.33 20.43 9.61
CA SER A 281 -0.34 21.64 10.09
C SER A 281 -1.04 21.27 11.39
N GLU A 282 -0.95 22.11 12.40
CA GLU A 282 -1.51 21.90 13.74
C GLU A 282 -3.05 21.79 13.78
N ASP A 283 -3.72 21.76 12.61
CA ASP A 283 -5.18 21.75 12.47
C ASP A 283 -5.73 20.38 11.98
N ALA A 284 -5.25 19.25 12.54
CA ALA A 284 -5.83 17.93 12.24
C ALA A 284 -6.29 17.18 13.49
#